data_e3d9534ba28811530c5c35fd538f2c0d
#
_entry.id   e3d9534ba28811530c5c35fd538f2c0d
#
_cell.length_a   1.000
_cell.length_b   1.000
_cell.length_c   1.000
_cell.angle_alpha   90.00
_cell.angle_beta   90.00
_cell.angle_gamma   90.00
#
_symmetry.space_group_name_H-M   'P 1'
#
loop_
_entity.id
_entity.type
_entity.pdbx_description
1 polymer ?
#
loop_
_entity_poly.entity_id
_entity_poly.type
_entity_poly.pdbx_seq_one_letter_code
_entity_poly.pdbx_strand_id
1 'polypeptide(L)'
;DYLRGLAELATALRKGALGASKVKWLEDRGFHVSGESDTIRNSKAEMKLRTWHDGQVRREFEFHMKPSDATSPDRCVRIYFDWDQDLRKVVIGWVGRKPGL
;
A
#
# COMPACT_ATOMS: atom_id res chain seq x y z
N ASP A 1 2.24 15.06 0.03
CA ASP A 1 2.27 14.20 1.21
C ASP A 1 1.54 12.90 0.93
N TYR A 2 2.20 11.77 1.19
CA TYR A 2 1.65 10.44 0.89
C TYR A 2 0.42 10.11 1.73
N LEU A 3 0.42 10.51 3.00
CA LEU A 3 -0.73 10.26 3.87
C LEU A 3 -1.95 11.05 3.40
N ARG A 4 -1.73 12.27 2.91
CA ARG A 4 -2.82 13.06 2.32
C ARG A 4 -3.36 12.39 1.06
N GLY A 5 -2.49 11.85 0.21
CA GLY A 5 -2.89 11.10 -0.97
C GLY A 5 -3.78 9.91 -0.63
N LEU A 6 -3.41 9.16 0.41
CA LEU A 6 -4.22 8.03 0.86
C LEU A 6 -5.56 8.47 1.46
N ALA A 7 -5.59 9.60 2.18
CA ALA A 7 -6.84 10.16 2.71
C ALA A 7 -7.77 10.59 1.59
N GLU A 8 -7.23 11.22 0.55
CA GLU A 8 -8.00 11.63 -0.63
C GLU A 8 -8.51 10.41 -1.40
N LEU A 9 -7.70 9.34 -1.51
CA LEU A 9 -8.12 8.07 -2.10
C LEU A 9 -9.31 7.49 -1.34
N ALA A 10 -9.24 7.46 -0.02
CA ALA A 10 -10.32 6.94 0.82
C ALA A 10 -11.62 7.72 0.57
N THR A 11 -11.53 9.04 0.47
CA THR A 11 -12.69 9.89 0.18
C THR A 11 -13.28 9.57 -1.19
N ALA A 12 -12.44 9.44 -2.21
CA ALA A 12 -12.88 9.12 -3.56
C ALA A 12 -13.56 7.73 -3.64
N LEU A 13 -12.99 6.75 -2.94
CA LEU A 13 -13.57 5.40 -2.88
C LEU A 13 -14.94 5.39 -2.19
N ARG A 14 -15.09 6.13 -1.11
CA ARG A 14 -16.38 6.23 -0.40
C ARG A 14 -17.46 6.86 -1.26
N LYS A 15 -17.09 7.81 -2.10
CA LYS A 15 -18.03 8.50 -2.99
C LYS A 15 -18.32 7.73 -4.29
N GLY A 16 -17.60 6.64 -4.54
CA GLY A 16 -17.70 5.90 -5.77
C GLY A 16 -17.20 6.68 -6.98
N ALA A 17 -16.34 7.66 -6.77
CA ALA A 17 -15.91 8.61 -7.80
C ALA A 17 -14.54 8.29 -8.40
N LEU A 18 -14.04 7.07 -8.21
CA LEU A 18 -12.67 6.75 -8.59
C LEU A 18 -12.45 6.72 -10.11
N GLY A 19 -13.32 6.05 -10.84
CA GLY A 19 -13.25 5.98 -12.32
C GLY A 19 -12.06 5.19 -12.87
N ALA A 20 -11.17 4.68 -12.00
CA ALA A 20 -9.96 3.96 -12.37
C ALA A 20 -9.57 3.02 -11.23
N SER A 21 -8.52 2.19 -11.45
CA SER A 21 -7.96 1.40 -10.36
C SER A 21 -7.35 2.32 -9.28
N LYS A 22 -7.23 1.80 -8.06
CA LYS A 22 -6.62 2.55 -6.96
C LYS A 22 -5.18 2.97 -7.27
N VAL A 23 -4.41 2.06 -7.88
CA VAL A 23 -3.03 2.33 -8.26
C VAL A 23 -2.96 3.44 -9.30
N LYS A 24 -3.75 3.35 -10.37
CA LYS A 24 -3.75 4.37 -11.40
C LYS A 24 -4.20 5.72 -10.88
N TRP A 25 -5.21 5.74 -10.01
CA TRP A 25 -5.70 6.99 -9.41
C TRP A 25 -4.59 7.70 -8.64
N LEU A 26 -3.79 6.95 -7.88
CA LEU A 26 -2.66 7.50 -7.13
C LEU A 26 -1.53 7.92 -8.05
N GLU A 27 -1.22 7.12 -9.08
CA GLU A 27 -0.17 7.46 -10.04
C GLU A 27 -0.50 8.73 -10.83
N ASP A 28 -1.76 8.93 -11.21
CA ASP A 28 -2.21 10.13 -11.90
C ASP A 28 -2.02 11.39 -11.05
N ARG A 29 -1.89 11.24 -9.73
CA ARG A 29 -1.63 12.34 -8.79
C ARG A 29 -0.17 12.46 -8.39
N GLY A 30 0.71 11.73 -9.08
CA GLY A 30 2.15 11.85 -8.89
C GLY A 30 2.74 10.94 -7.83
N PHE A 31 2.00 9.96 -7.36
CA PHE A 31 2.52 8.99 -6.38
C PHE A 31 3.04 7.74 -7.09
N HIS A 32 4.16 7.22 -6.60
CA HIS A 32 4.69 5.94 -7.07
C HIS A 32 4.09 4.83 -6.24
N VAL A 33 3.36 3.92 -6.88
CA VAL A 33 2.69 2.81 -6.21
C VAL A 33 3.08 1.53 -6.91
N SER A 34 3.44 0.52 -6.14
CA SER A 34 3.80 -0.80 -6.67
C SER A 34 3.17 -1.91 -5.84
N GLY A 35 2.90 -3.05 -6.48
CA GLY A 35 2.65 -4.30 -5.80
C GLY A 35 3.94 -5.05 -5.57
N GLU A 36 3.88 -6.16 -4.86
CA GLU A 36 5.03 -7.03 -4.69
C GLU A 36 5.26 -7.86 -5.95
N SER A 37 6.54 -8.26 -6.19
CA SER A 37 6.87 -9.14 -7.31
C SER A 37 6.29 -10.53 -7.09
N ASP A 38 6.20 -11.32 -8.17
CA ASP A 38 5.72 -12.70 -8.09
C ASP A 38 6.62 -13.53 -7.16
N THR A 39 7.94 -13.30 -7.19
CA THR A 39 8.86 -13.98 -6.30
C THR A 39 8.49 -13.78 -4.83
N ILE A 40 8.19 -12.55 -4.45
CA ILE A 40 7.79 -12.22 -3.08
C ILE A 40 6.40 -12.78 -2.76
N ARG A 41 5.43 -12.58 -3.67
CA ARG A 41 4.06 -13.08 -3.45
C ARG A 41 4.00 -14.59 -3.27
N ASN A 42 4.87 -15.32 -3.96
CA ASN A 42 4.91 -16.77 -3.87
C ASN A 42 5.76 -17.29 -2.71
N SER A 43 6.41 -16.41 -1.94
CA SER A 43 7.20 -16.78 -0.78
C SER A 43 6.37 -16.60 0.49
N LYS A 44 6.09 -17.70 1.18
CA LYS A 44 5.38 -17.63 2.47
C LYS A 44 6.14 -16.83 3.50
N ALA A 45 7.47 -16.95 3.54
CA ALA A 45 8.31 -16.22 4.48
C ALA A 45 8.25 -14.72 4.22
N GLU A 46 8.35 -14.30 2.94
CA GLU A 46 8.29 -12.89 2.58
C GLU A 46 6.91 -12.29 2.81
N MET A 47 5.87 -13.01 2.46
CA MET A 47 4.49 -12.52 2.69
C MET A 47 4.15 -12.45 4.18
N LYS A 48 4.73 -13.30 5.01
CA LYS A 48 4.57 -13.22 6.45
C LYS A 48 5.09 -11.89 7.00
N LEU A 49 6.17 -11.35 6.43
CA LEU A 49 6.71 -10.05 6.82
C LEU A 49 5.76 -8.90 6.43
N ARG A 50 4.83 -9.15 5.52
CA ARG A 50 3.87 -8.16 5.01
C ARG A 50 2.46 -8.44 5.48
N THR A 51 2.33 -9.24 6.54
CA THR A 51 1.03 -9.63 7.10
C THR A 51 0.94 -9.12 8.52
N TRP A 52 -0.11 -8.36 8.79
CA TRP A 52 -0.35 -7.79 10.12
C TRP A 52 -1.80 -8.03 10.52
N HIS A 53 -2.04 -8.02 11.82
CA HIS A 53 -3.37 -8.18 12.36
C HIS A 53 -3.94 -6.83 12.77
N ASP A 54 -5.19 -6.60 12.39
CA ASP A 54 -5.98 -5.47 12.82
C ASP A 54 -7.11 -6.05 13.69
N GLY A 55 -6.87 -6.12 15.00
CA GLY A 55 -7.74 -6.87 15.88
C GLY A 55 -7.68 -8.36 15.56
N GLN A 56 -8.80 -8.95 15.15
CA GLN A 56 -8.87 -10.35 14.75
C GLN A 56 -8.76 -10.54 13.23
N VAL A 57 -8.66 -9.45 12.48
CA VAL A 57 -8.57 -9.50 11.02
C VAL A 57 -7.11 -9.58 10.60
N ARG A 58 -6.78 -10.63 9.85
CA ARG A 58 -5.45 -10.80 9.25
C ARG A 58 -5.45 -10.11 7.90
N ARG A 59 -4.45 -9.23 7.67
CA ARG A 59 -4.33 -8.51 6.41
C ARG A 59 -2.97 -8.75 5.78
N GLU A 60 -2.96 -9.04 4.49
CA GLU A 60 -1.75 -9.12 3.68
C GLU A 60 -1.65 -7.82 2.87
N PHE A 61 -0.51 -7.14 2.99
CA PHE A 61 -0.28 -5.86 2.33
C PHE A 61 0.70 -6.04 1.18
N GLU A 62 0.21 -5.95 -0.04
CA GLU A 62 1.05 -6.03 -1.24
C GLU A 62 1.38 -4.64 -1.78
N PHE A 63 0.41 -3.73 -1.76
CA PHE A 63 0.58 -2.42 -2.36
C PHE A 63 1.31 -1.49 -1.43
N HIS A 64 2.25 -0.75 -1.99
CA HIS A 64 2.98 0.24 -1.23
C HIS A 64 3.29 1.46 -2.06
N MET A 65 3.35 2.62 -1.42
CA MET A 65 3.80 3.87 -1.99
C MET A 65 5.26 4.10 -1.63
N LYS A 66 6.02 4.67 -2.56
CA LYS A 66 7.42 5.02 -2.35
C LYS A 66 7.75 6.32 -3.08
N PRO A 67 8.79 7.07 -2.63
CA PRO A 67 9.10 8.37 -3.24
C PRO A 67 9.58 8.26 -4.68
N SER A 68 10.35 7.22 -5.03
CA SER A 68 10.94 7.05 -6.35
C SER A 68 11.38 5.62 -6.56
N ASP A 69 11.27 5.15 -7.81
CA ASP A 69 11.79 3.85 -8.21
C ASP A 69 13.31 3.81 -8.21
N ALA A 70 13.98 4.97 -8.29
CA ALA A 70 15.43 5.06 -8.33
C ALA A 70 16.09 4.96 -6.95
N THR A 71 15.30 5.01 -5.87
CA THR A 71 15.83 4.93 -4.51
C THR A 71 16.09 3.49 -4.11
N SER A 72 17.29 3.22 -3.54
CA SER A 72 17.62 1.86 -3.10
C SER A 72 16.70 1.40 -1.96
N PRO A 73 16.41 0.08 -1.85
CA PRO A 73 15.45 -0.43 -0.86
C PRO A 73 15.79 -0.09 0.59
N ASP A 74 17.07 0.02 0.94
CA ASP A 74 17.51 0.32 2.30
C ASP A 74 17.37 1.80 2.68
N ARG A 75 17.13 2.68 1.70
CA ARG A 75 16.96 4.12 1.90
C ARG A 75 15.56 4.61 1.60
N CYS A 76 14.75 3.76 1.00
CA CYS A 76 13.41 4.16 0.54
C CYS A 76 12.39 3.89 1.65
N VAL A 77 11.72 4.94 2.10
CA VAL A 77 10.57 4.79 2.99
C VAL A 77 9.37 4.36 2.16
N ARG A 78 8.72 3.31 2.59
CA ARG A 78 7.53 2.77 1.94
C ARG A 78 6.35 2.83 2.89
N ILE A 79 5.17 3.06 2.34
CA ILE A 79 3.91 3.01 3.07
C ILE A 79 3.10 1.87 2.47
N TYR A 80 2.97 0.78 3.22
CA TYR A 80 2.12 -0.34 2.83
C TYR A 80 0.70 -0.06 3.27
N PHE A 81 -0.24 -0.20 2.36
CA PHE A 81 -1.65 0.11 2.61
C PHE A 81 -2.57 -0.91 1.95
N ASP A 82 -3.80 -0.93 2.43
CA ASP A 82 -4.86 -1.74 1.86
C ASP A 82 -6.18 -0.99 1.99
N TRP A 83 -7.13 -1.34 1.15
CA TRP A 83 -8.50 -0.84 1.23
C TRP A 83 -9.39 -1.87 1.88
N ASP A 84 -10.04 -1.50 2.97
CA ASP A 84 -11.03 -2.34 3.62
C ASP A 84 -12.40 -2.04 3.05
N GLN A 85 -12.94 -2.96 2.26
CA GLN A 85 -14.20 -2.77 1.57
C GLN A 85 -15.38 -2.72 2.55
N ASP A 86 -15.31 -3.49 3.63
CA ASP A 86 -16.40 -3.54 4.60
C ASP A 86 -16.46 -2.29 5.46
N LEU A 87 -15.31 -1.83 5.94
CA LEU A 87 -15.20 -0.63 6.76
C LEU A 87 -15.08 0.64 5.93
N ARG A 88 -14.89 0.52 4.62
CA ARG A 88 -14.73 1.60 3.65
C ARG A 88 -13.66 2.60 4.09
N LYS A 89 -12.49 2.08 4.40
CA LYS A 89 -11.34 2.89 4.84
C LYS A 89 -10.03 2.32 4.27
N VAL A 90 -9.03 3.19 4.16
CA VAL A 90 -7.66 2.79 3.86
C VAL A 90 -6.98 2.42 5.17
N VAL A 91 -6.33 1.27 5.20
CA VAL A 91 -5.59 0.77 6.36
C VAL A 91 -4.11 0.85 6.03
N ILE A 92 -3.33 1.44 6.93
CA ILE A 92 -1.87 1.50 6.80
C ILE A 92 -1.28 0.42 7.69
N GLY A 93 -0.51 -0.49 7.08
CA GLY A 93 0.08 -1.61 7.79
C GLY A 93 1.53 -1.40 8.19
N TRP A 94 2.27 -0.62 7.39
CA TRP A 94 3.70 -0.44 7.63
C TRP A 94 4.17 0.88 7.06
N VAL A 95 5.00 1.59 7.82
CA VAL A 95 5.69 2.78 7.36
C VAL A 95 7.16 2.61 7.71
N GLY A 96 8.02 2.54 6.70
CA GLY A 96 9.45 2.32 6.94
C GLY A 96 10.14 1.76 5.71
N ARG A 97 11.31 1.18 5.93
CA ARG A 97 12.05 0.51 4.86
C ARG A 97 11.33 -0.77 4.44
N LYS A 98 11.76 -1.36 3.33
CA LYS A 98 11.23 -2.63 2.87
C LYS A 98 11.23 -3.65 4.02
N PRO A 99 10.09 -4.32 4.30
CA PRO A 99 10.05 -5.33 5.36
C PRO A 99 11.13 -6.40 5.17
N GLY A 100 11.84 -6.74 6.25
CA GLY A 100 12.92 -7.73 6.21
C GLY A 100 14.31 -7.16 5.95
N LEU A 101 14.43 -5.86 5.71
CA LEU A 101 15.74 -5.22 5.56
C LEU A 101 16.32 -4.80 6.91
#